data_220d96ff3bcdf644a3f6f0fa5eea6314
#
_entry.id   220d96ff3bcdf644a3f6f0fa5eea6314
#
_cell.length_a   1.000
_cell.length_b   1.000
_cell.length_c   1.000
_cell.angle_alpha   90.00
_cell.angle_beta   90.00
_cell.angle_gamma   90.00
#
_symmetry.space_group_name_H-M   'P 1'
#
loop_
_entity.id
_entity.type
_entity.pdbx_description
1 polymer ?
#
loop_
_entity_poly.entity_id
_entity_poly.type
_entity_poly.pdbx_seq_one_letter_code
_entity_poly.pdbx_strand_id
1 'polypeptide(L)'
;CSAQMGVILALLGGNLKALILWAGVIGGVFLLIGFLTARLLPGDKPTFYMEIPPLRWPKTNNVLMKTYTRVEWYLKEILPIFLFASALIWVGQVTGLFQWVIHWLGYPVGWIGLPREAAKAFLFGFFRRDYGVAGLYDLNKAGLLSGNQLVVACVALTLFLPCIAQLLVNIRERGMKVGFGISLITLFFSFSVAFTLNAALNWLGIVV
;
A
#
# COMPACT_ATOMS: atom_id res chain seq x y z
N CYS A 1 4.22 -3.57 -3.65
CA CYS A 1 3.50 -4.44 -4.60
C CYS A 1 3.67 -3.88 -6.02
N SER A 2 4.28 -4.64 -6.92
CA SER A 2 4.54 -4.19 -8.30
C SER A 2 3.24 -3.94 -9.08
N ALA A 3 2.22 -4.74 -8.85
CA ALA A 3 0.91 -4.56 -9.48
C ALA A 3 0.27 -3.21 -9.09
N GLN A 4 0.36 -2.81 -7.82
CA GLN A 4 -0.11 -1.51 -7.37
C GLN A 4 0.61 -0.36 -8.07
N MET A 5 1.95 -0.46 -8.19
CA MET A 5 2.76 0.56 -8.87
C MET A 5 2.36 0.70 -10.35
N GLY A 6 2.14 -0.42 -11.04
CA GLY A 6 1.70 -0.40 -12.44
C GLY A 6 0.36 0.33 -12.63
N VAL A 7 -0.62 0.07 -11.78
CA VAL A 7 -1.94 0.73 -11.87
C VAL A 7 -1.87 2.21 -11.49
N ILE A 8 -1.09 2.58 -10.46
CA ILE A 8 -0.87 3.99 -10.09
C ILE A 8 -0.22 4.77 -11.23
N LEU A 9 0.81 4.18 -11.86
CA LEU A 9 1.46 4.79 -13.02
C LEU A 9 0.49 4.95 -14.19
N ALA A 10 -0.40 3.99 -14.42
CA ALA A 10 -1.43 4.09 -15.44
C ALA A 10 -2.47 5.17 -15.11
N LEU A 11 -2.86 5.32 -13.84
CA LEU A 11 -3.80 6.34 -13.37
C LEU A 11 -3.25 7.76 -13.47
N LEU A 12 -2.01 7.95 -13.01
CA LEU A 12 -1.38 9.27 -12.94
C LEU A 12 -0.55 9.60 -14.18
N GLY A 13 -0.29 8.63 -15.05
CA GLY A 13 0.57 8.78 -16.24
C GLY A 13 0.06 9.80 -17.27
N GLY A 14 -1.24 10.09 -17.26
CA GLY A 14 -1.83 11.16 -18.09
C GLY A 14 -1.54 12.58 -17.59
N ASN A 15 -1.09 12.73 -16.33
CA ASN A 15 -0.79 14.04 -15.73
C ASN A 15 0.56 14.00 -15.01
N LEU A 16 1.58 14.55 -15.67
CA LEU A 16 2.96 14.55 -15.15
C LEU A 16 3.07 15.26 -13.78
N LYS A 17 2.27 16.30 -13.54
CA LYS A 17 2.25 17.01 -12.25
C LYS A 17 1.75 16.11 -11.12
N ALA A 18 0.69 15.35 -11.37
CA ALA A 18 0.14 14.37 -10.43
C ALA A 18 1.18 13.29 -10.08
N LEU A 19 1.88 12.80 -11.08
CA LEU A 19 2.91 11.78 -10.91
C LEU A 19 4.10 12.29 -10.09
N ILE A 20 4.61 13.50 -10.40
CA ILE A 20 5.72 14.12 -9.66
C ILE A 20 5.31 14.39 -8.21
N LEU A 21 4.11 14.91 -8.00
CA LEU A 21 3.59 15.18 -6.66
C LEU A 21 3.48 13.89 -5.83
N TRP A 22 2.90 12.84 -6.40
CA TRP A 22 2.81 11.52 -5.75
C TRP A 22 4.19 10.96 -5.42
N ALA A 23 5.12 10.95 -6.40
CA ALA A 23 6.48 10.43 -6.20
C ALA A 23 7.26 11.26 -5.16
N GLY A 24 7.11 12.59 -5.18
CA GLY A 24 7.74 13.50 -4.23
C GLY A 24 7.26 13.28 -2.80
N VAL A 25 5.95 13.13 -2.59
CA VAL A 25 5.38 12.85 -1.27
C VAL A 25 5.83 11.48 -0.76
N ILE A 26 5.75 10.44 -1.58
CA ILE A 26 6.18 9.09 -1.18
C ILE A 26 7.69 9.05 -0.89
N GLY A 27 8.50 9.68 -1.74
CA GLY A 27 9.95 9.80 -1.54
C GLY A 27 10.28 10.59 -0.27
N GLY A 28 9.60 11.70 -0.02
CA GLY A 28 9.77 12.51 1.19
C GLY A 28 9.41 11.73 2.47
N VAL A 29 8.28 11.02 2.45
CA VAL A 29 7.88 10.15 3.57
C VAL A 29 8.89 9.03 3.80
N PHE A 30 9.39 8.41 2.74
CA PHE A 30 10.41 7.36 2.84
C PHE A 30 11.69 7.87 3.51
N LEU A 31 12.18 9.03 3.08
CA LEU A 31 13.38 9.65 3.66
C LEU A 31 13.14 10.08 5.11
N LEU A 32 11.99 10.66 5.41
CA LEU A 32 11.62 11.07 6.76
C LEU A 32 11.57 9.88 7.71
N ILE A 33 10.90 8.81 7.35
CA ILE A 33 10.81 7.59 8.18
C ILE A 33 12.20 6.97 8.33
N GLY A 34 12.99 6.88 7.25
CA GLY A 34 14.36 6.38 7.31
C GLY A 34 15.23 7.18 8.29
N PHE A 35 15.15 8.50 8.23
CA PHE A 35 15.86 9.40 9.14
C PHE A 35 15.39 9.25 10.60
N LEU A 36 14.07 9.23 10.83
CA LEU A 36 13.54 9.04 12.18
C LEU A 36 13.96 7.68 12.77
N THR A 37 13.83 6.63 11.98
CA THR A 37 14.20 5.28 12.42
C THR A 37 15.67 5.18 12.77
N ALA A 38 16.55 5.76 11.94
CA ALA A 38 18.00 5.78 12.21
C ALA A 38 18.37 6.57 13.47
N ARG A 39 17.53 7.54 13.86
CA ARG A 39 17.81 8.41 15.01
C ARG A 39 17.16 7.94 16.31
N LEU A 40 15.99 7.32 16.21
CA LEU A 40 15.16 6.92 17.37
C LEU A 40 15.43 5.48 17.83
N LEU A 41 15.84 4.58 16.93
CA LEU A 41 16.15 3.22 17.35
C LEU A 41 17.56 3.19 17.97
N PRO A 42 17.68 2.78 19.25
CA PRO A 42 18.97 2.51 19.86
C PRO A 42 19.55 1.26 19.21
N GLY A 43 20.74 1.37 18.67
CA GLY A 43 21.48 0.27 18.07
C GLY A 43 22.85 0.72 17.62
N ASP A 44 23.79 -0.20 17.61
CA ASP A 44 25.11 0.04 17.03
C ASP A 44 24.97 0.40 15.55
N LYS A 45 25.68 1.44 15.12
CA LYS A 45 25.70 1.80 13.70
C LYS A 45 26.22 0.60 12.93
N PRO A 46 25.44 0.01 12.02
CA PRO A 46 25.92 -1.11 11.25
C PRO A 46 27.13 -0.66 10.44
N THR A 47 28.29 -1.20 10.76
CA THR A 47 29.46 -1.12 9.89
C THR A 47 29.17 -1.99 8.69
N PHE A 48 28.64 -1.35 7.64
CA PHE A 48 28.28 -2.06 6.42
C PHE A 48 29.58 -2.40 5.67
N TYR A 49 30.07 -3.59 5.88
CA TYR A 49 31.16 -4.17 5.09
C TYR A 49 30.51 -4.99 3.96
N MET A 50 30.47 -4.44 2.78
CA MET A 50 29.99 -5.16 1.60
C MET A 50 31.21 -5.72 0.85
N GLU A 51 31.47 -7.00 1.03
CA GLU A 51 32.31 -7.71 0.07
C GLU A 51 31.52 -7.80 -1.24
N ILE A 52 31.99 -7.10 -2.26
CA ILE A 52 31.44 -7.20 -3.61
C ILE A 52 32.00 -8.47 -4.23
N PRO A 53 31.18 -9.55 -4.33
CA PRO A 53 31.64 -10.77 -4.97
C PRO A 53 31.95 -10.49 -6.45
N PRO A 54 32.99 -11.11 -7.02
CA PRO A 54 33.33 -10.93 -8.42
C PRO A 54 32.13 -11.32 -9.31
N LEU A 55 31.83 -10.48 -10.30
CA LEU A 55 30.79 -10.74 -11.28
C LEU A 55 31.13 -12.02 -12.07
N ARG A 56 30.33 -13.04 -11.86
CA ARG A 56 30.42 -14.32 -12.57
C ARG A 56 29.14 -14.57 -13.35
N TRP A 57 29.26 -15.16 -14.53
CA TRP A 57 28.09 -15.59 -15.30
C TRP A 57 27.27 -16.58 -14.49
N PRO A 58 25.95 -16.40 -14.39
CA PRO A 58 25.09 -17.29 -13.63
C PRO A 58 25.08 -18.68 -14.28
N LYS A 59 25.33 -19.72 -13.49
CA LYS A 59 25.14 -21.11 -13.93
C LYS A 59 23.66 -21.40 -14.07
N THR A 60 23.21 -21.77 -15.26
CA THR A 60 21.80 -22.05 -15.57
C THR A 60 21.15 -23.03 -14.61
N ASN A 61 21.86 -24.08 -14.22
CA ASN A 61 21.37 -25.07 -13.28
C ASN A 61 21.07 -24.46 -11.89
N ASN A 62 21.94 -23.56 -11.41
CA ASN A 62 21.70 -22.86 -10.13
C ASN A 62 20.52 -21.90 -10.20
N VAL A 63 20.34 -21.24 -11.32
CA VAL A 63 19.20 -20.33 -11.56
C VAL A 63 17.91 -21.14 -11.57
N LEU A 64 17.85 -22.22 -12.33
CA LEU A 64 16.67 -23.08 -12.42
C LEU A 64 16.29 -23.68 -11.06
N MET A 65 17.28 -24.22 -10.34
CA MET A 65 17.04 -24.83 -9.01
C MET A 65 16.51 -23.78 -8.02
N LYS A 66 17.14 -22.61 -7.95
CA LYS A 66 16.68 -21.52 -7.07
C LYS A 66 15.30 -21.00 -7.46
N THR A 67 15.02 -20.89 -8.76
CA THR A 67 13.71 -20.47 -9.26
C THR A 67 12.65 -21.48 -8.88
N TYR A 68 12.90 -22.76 -9.13
CA TYR A 68 11.97 -23.84 -8.78
C TYR A 68 11.64 -23.84 -7.29
N THR A 69 12.66 -23.82 -6.43
CA THR A 69 12.47 -23.80 -4.98
C THR A 69 11.70 -22.57 -4.51
N ARG A 70 11.96 -21.40 -5.09
CA ARG A 70 11.22 -20.16 -4.75
C ARG A 70 9.78 -20.20 -5.22
N VAL A 71 9.51 -20.69 -6.43
CA VAL A 71 8.15 -20.83 -6.97
C VAL A 71 7.35 -21.86 -6.15
N GLU A 72 7.94 -22.98 -5.82
CA GLU A 72 7.31 -24.00 -5.00
C GLU A 72 6.94 -23.45 -3.61
N TRP A 73 7.89 -22.77 -2.96
CA TRP A 73 7.65 -22.13 -1.66
C TRP A 73 6.55 -21.06 -1.73
N TYR A 74 6.61 -20.20 -2.75
CA TYR A 74 5.61 -19.18 -3.00
C TYR A 74 4.21 -19.78 -3.18
N LEU A 75 4.08 -20.80 -3.98
CA LEU A 75 2.79 -21.47 -4.22
C LEU A 75 2.24 -22.12 -2.93
N LYS A 76 3.08 -22.79 -2.18
CA LYS A 76 2.66 -23.44 -0.94
C LYS A 76 2.26 -22.48 0.18
N GLU A 77 2.91 -21.33 0.26
CA GLU A 77 2.70 -20.38 1.37
C GLU A 77 1.71 -19.28 1.02
N ILE A 78 1.78 -18.74 -0.18
CA ILE A 78 0.98 -17.57 -0.55
C ILE A 78 -0.37 -17.96 -1.17
N LEU A 79 -0.43 -19.04 -1.94
CA LEU A 79 -1.66 -19.47 -2.58
C LEU A 79 -2.81 -19.73 -1.58
N PRO A 80 -2.60 -20.47 -0.47
CA PRO A 80 -3.68 -20.70 0.49
C PRO A 80 -4.15 -19.41 1.16
N ILE A 81 -3.25 -18.47 1.45
CA ILE A 81 -3.62 -17.15 2.01
C ILE A 81 -4.48 -16.37 1.00
N PHE A 82 -4.14 -16.45 -0.27
CA PHE A 82 -4.87 -15.81 -1.36
C PHE A 82 -6.28 -16.37 -1.53
N LEU A 83 -6.42 -17.69 -1.50
CA LEU A 83 -7.72 -18.37 -1.56
C LEU A 83 -8.58 -18.03 -0.35
N PHE A 84 -7.98 -18.02 0.84
CA PHE A 84 -8.67 -17.63 2.06
C PHE A 84 -9.16 -16.18 2.01
N ALA A 85 -8.32 -15.23 1.57
CA ALA A 85 -8.71 -13.84 1.42
C ALA A 85 -9.85 -13.67 0.39
N SER A 86 -9.81 -14.39 -0.73
CA SER A 86 -10.87 -14.37 -1.74
C SER A 86 -12.19 -14.94 -1.22
N ALA A 87 -12.13 -16.04 -0.47
CA ALA A 87 -13.31 -16.63 0.16
C ALA A 87 -13.93 -15.67 1.20
N LEU A 88 -13.09 -14.98 1.97
CA LEU A 88 -13.53 -14.02 2.96
C LEU A 88 -14.19 -12.78 2.32
N ILE A 89 -13.66 -12.30 1.20
CA ILE A 89 -14.30 -11.24 0.41
C ILE A 89 -15.66 -11.68 -0.10
N TRP A 90 -15.75 -12.88 -0.63
CA TRP A 90 -17.02 -13.43 -1.13
C TRP A 90 -18.09 -13.56 -0.03
N VAL A 91 -17.72 -14.13 1.11
CA VAL A 91 -18.61 -14.25 2.28
C VAL A 91 -19.05 -12.86 2.78
N GLY A 92 -18.13 -11.91 2.88
CA GLY A 92 -18.44 -10.55 3.33
C GLY A 92 -19.37 -9.79 2.40
N GLN A 93 -19.32 -10.07 1.09
CA GLN A 93 -20.25 -9.51 0.11
C GLN A 93 -21.65 -10.13 0.22
N VAL A 94 -21.73 -11.45 0.37
CA VAL A 94 -23.02 -12.19 0.48
C VAL A 94 -23.74 -11.85 1.78
N THR A 95 -23.02 -11.72 2.88
CA THR A 95 -23.58 -11.41 4.22
C THR A 95 -23.97 -9.93 4.40
N GLY A 96 -23.59 -9.05 3.46
CA GLY A 96 -23.80 -7.61 3.60
C GLY A 96 -22.91 -6.92 4.65
N LEU A 97 -22.03 -7.66 5.32
CA LEU A 97 -21.11 -7.14 6.33
C LEU A 97 -20.23 -6.01 5.78
N PHE A 98 -19.85 -6.11 4.51
CA PHE A 98 -19.03 -5.09 3.86
C PHE A 98 -19.75 -3.76 3.71
N GLN A 99 -21.06 -3.75 3.51
CA GLN A 99 -21.84 -2.50 3.44
C GLN A 99 -21.78 -1.75 4.77
N TRP A 100 -21.87 -2.47 5.87
CA TRP A 100 -21.73 -1.90 7.21
C TRP A 100 -20.33 -1.34 7.45
N VAL A 101 -19.28 -2.10 7.11
CA VAL A 101 -17.89 -1.67 7.23
C VAL A 101 -17.58 -0.47 6.33
N ILE A 102 -18.07 -0.45 5.07
CA ILE A 102 -17.91 0.66 4.14
C ILE A 102 -18.57 1.93 4.69
N HIS A 103 -19.74 1.80 5.30
CA HIS A 103 -20.42 2.93 5.92
C HIS A 103 -19.56 3.57 7.00
N TRP A 104 -19.01 2.78 7.92
CA TRP A 104 -18.12 3.26 8.98
C TRP A 104 -16.78 3.81 8.45
N LEU A 105 -16.20 3.15 7.46
CA LEU A 105 -14.96 3.58 6.83
C LEU A 105 -15.15 4.90 6.03
N GLY A 106 -16.34 5.18 5.60
CA GLY A 106 -16.69 6.41 4.89
C GLY A 106 -16.45 7.69 5.71
N TYR A 107 -16.51 7.63 7.06
CA TYR A 107 -16.24 8.79 7.91
C TYR A 107 -14.76 9.23 7.85
N PRO A 108 -13.77 8.38 8.17
CA PRO A 108 -12.37 8.77 8.10
C PRO A 108 -11.91 9.08 6.67
N VAL A 109 -12.46 8.41 5.66
CA VAL A 109 -12.19 8.70 4.25
C VAL A 109 -12.73 10.08 3.86
N GLY A 110 -13.89 10.48 4.38
CA GLY A 110 -14.43 11.82 4.19
C GLY A 110 -13.56 12.93 4.80
N TRP A 111 -12.90 12.67 5.94
CA TRP A 111 -11.98 13.64 6.55
C TRP A 111 -10.75 13.96 5.68
N ILE A 112 -10.35 13.02 4.84
CA ILE A 112 -9.25 13.22 3.90
C ILE A 112 -9.71 14.01 2.65
N GLY A 113 -11.00 14.34 2.55
CA GLY A 113 -11.59 15.03 1.39
C GLY A 113 -11.94 14.12 0.22
N LEU A 114 -11.98 12.82 0.44
CA LEU A 114 -12.39 11.84 -0.56
C LEU A 114 -13.89 11.55 -0.49
N PRO A 115 -14.53 11.21 -1.62
CA PRO A 115 -15.93 10.78 -1.62
C PRO A 115 -16.08 9.48 -0.82
N ARG A 116 -17.26 9.27 -0.21
CA ARG A 116 -17.53 8.08 0.61
C ARG A 116 -17.41 6.77 -0.19
N GLU A 117 -17.64 6.82 -1.47
CA GLU A 117 -17.48 5.71 -2.41
C GLU A 117 -16.03 5.18 -2.44
N ALA A 118 -15.04 6.04 -2.18
CA ALA A 118 -13.65 5.65 -2.06
C ALA A 118 -13.39 4.67 -0.89
N ALA A 119 -14.24 4.67 0.14
CA ALA A 119 -14.14 3.72 1.25
C ALA A 119 -14.16 2.26 0.79
N LYS A 120 -14.90 1.97 -0.29
CA LYS A 120 -14.90 0.64 -0.92
C LYS A 120 -13.52 0.25 -1.45
N ALA A 121 -12.82 1.18 -2.10
CA ALA A 121 -11.46 0.95 -2.59
C ALA A 121 -10.47 0.69 -1.44
N PHE A 122 -10.60 1.42 -0.33
CA PHE A 122 -9.78 1.18 0.86
C PHE A 122 -10.06 -0.18 1.51
N LEU A 123 -11.32 -0.57 1.63
CA LEU A 123 -11.69 -1.88 2.17
C LEU A 123 -11.12 -3.02 1.32
N PHE A 124 -11.32 -2.98 0.00
CA PHE A 124 -10.77 -4.00 -0.88
C PHE A 124 -9.24 -3.97 -0.93
N GLY A 125 -8.64 -2.78 -0.82
CA GLY A 125 -7.19 -2.59 -0.71
C GLY A 125 -6.58 -3.24 0.53
N PHE A 126 -7.33 -3.36 1.62
CA PHE A 126 -6.91 -4.11 2.81
C PHE A 126 -6.79 -5.61 2.54
N PHE A 127 -7.70 -6.19 1.80
CA PHE A 127 -7.60 -7.59 1.41
C PHE A 127 -6.53 -7.81 0.35
N ARG A 128 -6.57 -7.00 -0.71
CA ARG A 128 -5.62 -7.04 -1.81
C ARG A 128 -5.36 -5.62 -2.32
N ARG A 129 -4.11 -5.20 -2.29
CA ARG A 129 -3.72 -3.84 -2.70
C ARG A 129 -4.07 -3.49 -4.14
N ASP A 130 -3.96 -4.46 -5.04
CA ASP A 130 -4.34 -4.31 -6.44
C ASP A 130 -5.83 -3.99 -6.63
N TYR A 131 -6.70 -4.61 -5.82
CA TYR A 131 -8.14 -4.33 -5.87
C TYR A 131 -8.49 -2.93 -5.36
N GLY A 132 -7.75 -2.43 -4.38
CA GLY A 132 -7.93 -1.07 -3.90
C GLY A 132 -7.64 -0.04 -4.99
N VAL A 133 -6.53 -0.20 -5.71
CA VAL A 133 -6.15 0.72 -6.78
C VAL A 133 -7.05 0.54 -8.02
N ALA A 134 -7.47 -0.69 -8.33
CA ALA A 134 -8.47 -0.93 -9.37
C ALA A 134 -9.80 -0.24 -9.04
N GLY A 135 -10.24 -0.27 -7.78
CA GLY A 135 -11.42 0.46 -7.33
C GLY A 135 -11.29 1.98 -7.49
N LEU A 136 -10.09 2.56 -7.27
CA LEU A 136 -9.85 3.97 -7.58
C LEU A 136 -9.89 4.26 -9.09
N TYR A 137 -9.41 3.33 -9.90
CA TYR A 137 -9.48 3.47 -11.36
C TYR A 137 -10.93 3.54 -11.83
N ASP A 138 -11.80 2.69 -11.30
CA ASP A 138 -13.23 2.68 -11.64
C ASP A 138 -13.92 3.98 -11.21
N LEU A 139 -13.60 4.50 -10.00
CA LEU A 139 -14.13 5.77 -9.50
C LEU A 139 -13.66 6.97 -10.34
N ASN A 140 -12.40 6.97 -10.76
CA ASN A 140 -11.85 8.00 -11.63
C ASN A 140 -12.52 7.97 -13.01
N LYS A 141 -12.73 6.79 -13.57
CA LYS A 141 -13.41 6.59 -14.85
C LYS A 141 -14.89 7.00 -14.81
N ALA A 142 -15.52 6.86 -13.65
CA ALA A 142 -16.88 7.32 -13.39
C ALA A 142 -16.96 8.85 -13.16
N GLY A 143 -15.83 9.57 -13.15
CA GLY A 143 -15.79 11.02 -12.93
C GLY A 143 -16.09 11.46 -11.50
N LEU A 144 -16.02 10.54 -10.53
CA LEU A 144 -16.34 10.79 -9.12
C LEU A 144 -15.15 11.35 -8.33
N LEU A 145 -13.95 11.39 -8.94
CA LEU A 145 -12.73 11.88 -8.31
C LEU A 145 -12.20 13.08 -9.10
N SER A 146 -11.90 14.18 -8.40
CA SER A 146 -11.11 15.26 -8.95
C SER A 146 -9.63 14.87 -9.03
N GLY A 147 -8.82 15.57 -9.87
CA GLY A 147 -7.39 15.27 -10.00
C GLY A 147 -6.66 15.28 -8.64
N ASN A 148 -6.92 16.30 -7.80
CA ASN A 148 -6.35 16.39 -6.46
C ASN A 148 -6.76 15.20 -5.57
N GLN A 149 -8.04 14.83 -5.59
CA GLN A 149 -8.55 13.69 -4.84
C GLN A 149 -7.92 12.38 -5.30
N LEU A 150 -7.68 12.23 -6.60
CA LEU A 150 -7.02 11.06 -7.16
C LEU A 150 -5.59 10.92 -6.62
N VAL A 151 -4.81 12.02 -6.60
CA VAL A 151 -3.44 12.00 -6.04
C VAL A 151 -3.46 11.68 -4.56
N VAL A 152 -4.34 12.32 -3.77
CA VAL A 152 -4.48 12.06 -2.33
C VAL A 152 -4.86 10.59 -2.07
N ALA A 153 -5.79 10.04 -2.84
CA ALA A 153 -6.19 8.64 -2.74
C ALA A 153 -5.05 7.68 -3.11
N CYS A 154 -4.28 7.98 -4.17
CA CYS A 154 -3.11 7.18 -4.54
C CYS A 154 -2.01 7.22 -3.47
N VAL A 155 -1.73 8.39 -2.86
CA VAL A 155 -0.79 8.51 -1.74
C VAL A 155 -1.30 7.73 -0.53
N ALA A 156 -2.56 7.92 -0.15
CA ALA A 156 -3.17 7.20 0.95
C ALA A 156 -3.07 5.69 0.77
N LEU A 157 -3.48 5.15 -0.38
CA LEU A 157 -3.39 3.71 -0.65
C LEU A 157 -1.95 3.19 -0.75
N THR A 158 -0.99 4.03 -1.18
CA THR A 158 0.41 3.62 -1.22
C THR A 158 1.00 3.47 0.18
N LEU A 159 0.68 4.39 1.07
CA LEU A 159 1.11 4.38 2.47
C LEU A 159 0.21 3.52 3.36
N PHE A 160 -1.02 3.29 2.91
CA PHE A 160 -2.03 2.54 3.64
C PHE A 160 -1.55 1.11 3.92
N LEU A 161 -2.04 0.60 4.98
CA LEU A 161 -1.88 -0.71 5.60
C LEU A 161 -1.20 -1.80 4.79
N PRO A 162 -0.44 -2.62 5.49
CA PRO A 162 -0.15 -3.96 4.98
C PRO A 162 -1.47 -4.65 4.60
N CYS A 163 -1.54 -5.19 3.40
CA CYS A 163 -2.63 -6.10 3.03
C CYS A 163 -2.67 -7.27 4.01
N ILE A 164 -3.77 -8.01 4.04
CA ILE A 164 -3.95 -9.12 4.98
C ILE A 164 -2.76 -10.10 4.98
N ALA A 165 -2.17 -10.35 3.82
CA ALA A 165 -0.97 -11.18 3.70
C ALA A 165 0.22 -10.58 4.46
N GLN A 166 0.48 -9.28 4.31
CA GLN A 166 1.55 -8.59 5.02
C GLN A 166 1.30 -8.53 6.53
N LEU A 167 0.05 -8.34 6.95
CA LEU A 167 -0.33 -8.37 8.35
C LEU A 167 -0.03 -9.74 8.97
N LEU A 168 -0.41 -10.82 8.28
CA LEU A 168 -0.14 -12.18 8.74
C LEU A 168 1.36 -12.48 8.83
N VAL A 169 2.14 -12.04 7.85
CA VAL A 169 3.61 -12.18 7.89
C VAL A 169 4.20 -11.40 9.07
N ASN A 170 3.78 -10.15 9.28
CA ASN A 170 4.25 -9.34 10.42
C ASN A 170 3.92 -10.00 11.77
N ILE A 171 2.71 -10.57 11.89
CA ILE A 171 2.30 -11.30 13.10
C ILE A 171 3.15 -12.55 13.29
N ARG A 172 3.43 -13.29 12.22
CA ARG A 172 4.23 -14.52 12.27
C ARG A 172 5.69 -14.25 12.63
N GLU A 173 6.28 -13.19 12.10
CA GLU A 173 7.69 -12.86 12.32
C GLU A 173 7.95 -12.12 13.64
N ARG A 174 7.04 -11.25 14.06
CA ARG A 174 7.24 -10.32 15.18
C ARG A 174 6.30 -10.55 16.36
N GLY A 175 5.39 -11.51 16.23
CA GLY A 175 4.36 -11.77 17.22
C GLY A 175 3.13 -10.85 17.08
N MET A 176 2.02 -11.29 17.68
CA MET A 176 0.69 -10.69 17.50
C MET A 176 0.63 -9.23 17.95
N LYS A 177 1.21 -8.90 19.11
CA LYS A 177 1.17 -7.54 19.67
C LYS A 177 1.93 -6.54 18.80
N VAL A 178 3.13 -6.90 18.39
CA VAL A 178 4.01 -6.02 17.58
C VAL A 178 3.50 -5.91 16.16
N GLY A 179 3.09 -7.02 15.53
CA GLY A 179 2.56 -7.03 14.17
C GLY A 179 1.29 -6.18 14.02
N PHE A 180 0.37 -6.30 14.98
CA PHE A 180 -0.85 -5.50 15.00
C PHE A 180 -0.55 -4.02 15.31
N GLY A 181 0.36 -3.75 16.26
CA GLY A 181 0.78 -2.40 16.61
C GLY A 181 1.39 -1.64 15.42
N ILE A 182 2.31 -2.28 14.67
CA ILE A 182 2.90 -1.70 13.45
C ILE A 182 1.81 -1.37 12.43
N SER A 183 0.86 -2.28 12.24
CA SER A 183 -0.23 -2.08 11.27
C SER A 183 -1.14 -0.91 11.65
N LEU A 184 -1.44 -0.77 12.93
CA LEU A 184 -2.25 0.34 13.44
C LEU A 184 -1.54 1.69 13.30
N ILE A 185 -0.26 1.76 13.67
CA ILE A 185 0.56 2.96 13.52
C ILE A 185 0.64 3.37 12.03
N THR A 186 0.88 2.40 11.14
CA THR A 186 0.94 2.67 9.71
C THR A 186 -0.39 3.18 9.16
N LEU A 187 -1.52 2.67 9.66
CA LEU A 187 -2.85 3.16 9.31
C LEU A 187 -2.99 4.64 9.67
N PHE A 188 -2.80 4.99 10.93
CA PHE A 188 -2.93 6.38 11.38
C PHE A 188 -1.96 7.31 10.66
N PHE A 189 -0.73 6.86 10.45
CA PHE A 189 0.27 7.63 9.71
C PHE A 189 -0.15 7.90 8.27
N SER A 190 -0.65 6.89 7.56
CA SER A 190 -1.15 7.03 6.18
C SER A 190 -2.28 8.05 6.08
N PHE A 191 -3.26 7.97 6.99
CA PHE A 191 -4.38 8.92 7.03
C PHE A 191 -3.90 10.34 7.37
N SER A 192 -2.94 10.48 8.29
CA SER A 192 -2.38 11.79 8.64
C SER A 192 -1.64 12.43 7.46
N VAL A 193 -0.84 11.67 6.73
CA VAL A 193 -0.15 12.17 5.53
C VAL A 193 -1.16 12.56 4.44
N ALA A 194 -2.17 11.74 4.21
CA ALA A 194 -3.21 12.04 3.22
C ALA A 194 -4.02 13.29 3.60
N PHE A 195 -4.35 13.46 4.87
CA PHE A 195 -5.04 14.65 5.39
C PHE A 195 -4.19 15.92 5.20
N THR A 196 -2.92 15.86 5.61
CA THR A 196 -2.00 17.00 5.45
C THR A 196 -1.77 17.35 3.99
N LEU A 197 -1.67 16.36 3.11
CA LEU A 197 -1.54 16.57 1.67
C LEU A 197 -2.79 17.24 1.10
N ASN A 198 -3.98 16.77 1.45
CA ASN A 198 -5.24 17.38 1.00
C ASN A 198 -5.37 18.83 1.50
N ALA A 199 -5.05 19.08 2.78
CA ALA A 199 -5.04 20.42 3.33
C ALA A 199 -4.05 21.34 2.62
N ALA A 200 -2.84 20.86 2.34
CA ALA A 200 -1.81 21.62 1.62
C ALA A 200 -2.23 21.95 0.17
N LEU A 201 -2.82 20.99 -0.55
CA LEU A 201 -3.30 21.22 -1.92
C LEU A 201 -4.42 22.26 -1.96
N ASN A 202 -5.35 22.19 -1.01
CA ASN A 202 -6.44 23.15 -0.91
C ASN A 202 -5.94 24.55 -0.51
N TRP A 203 -4.96 24.63 0.39
CA TRP A 203 -4.40 25.91 0.84
C TRP A 203 -3.55 26.59 -0.23
N LEU A 204 -2.78 25.82 -1.00
CA LEU A 204 -1.95 26.32 -2.10
C LEU A 204 -2.74 26.56 -3.39
N GLY A 205 -4.01 26.16 -3.45
CA GLY A 205 -4.85 26.27 -4.65
C GLY A 205 -4.30 25.51 -5.87
N ILE A 206 -3.47 24.49 -5.63
CA ILE A 206 -2.89 23.69 -6.72
C ILE A 206 -3.96 22.74 -7.24
N VAL A 207 -4.30 22.88 -8.50
CA VAL A 207 -5.16 21.96 -9.24
C VAL A 207 -4.27 21.07 -10.09
N VAL A 208 -4.39 19.76 -9.88
CA VAL A 208 -3.58 18.75 -10.58
C VAL A 208 -4.45 17.90 -11.51
#